data_db58cc376c2ec3ae3024b8912508321b
#
_entry.id   db58cc376c2ec3ae3024b8912508321b
#
_cell.length_a   1.000
_cell.length_b   1.000
_cell.length_c   1.000
_cell.angle_alpha   90.00
_cell.angle_beta   90.00
_cell.angle_gamma   90.00
#
_symmetry.space_group_name_H-M   'P 1'
#
loop_
_entity.id
_entity.type
_entity.pdbx_description
1 polymer ?
#
loop_
_entity_poly.entity_id
_entity_poly.type
_entity_poly.pdbx_seq_one_letter_code
_entity_poly.pdbx_strand_id
1 'polypeptide(L)'
;MYNPYFIYAKSGLGKTHLMHAIGNYIVTHSDKRVLYISSEQFINDYVSIVNSKNNNVSYLEAFRKKYRDVDVLMIDDIQFLEKANKTQMEFTNTFNTLYNNEKQIIIASDTSINDYK
;
A
#
# COMPACT_ATOMS: atom_id res chain seq x y z
N MET A 1 0.20 14.92 -12.86
CA MET A 1 -0.01 13.55 -12.35
C MET A 1 -0.57 13.63 -10.94
N TYR A 2 -1.63 12.89 -10.69
CA TYR A 2 -2.26 12.86 -9.37
C TYR A 2 -1.52 11.90 -8.46
N ASN A 3 -1.19 12.34 -7.25
CA ASN A 3 -0.52 11.51 -6.29
C ASN A 3 -0.93 11.91 -4.87
N PRO A 4 -1.57 11.06 -4.10
CA PRO A 4 -1.98 9.71 -4.46
C PRO A 4 -3.22 9.68 -5.35
N TYR A 5 -3.41 8.59 -6.06
CA TYR A 5 -4.61 8.37 -6.85
C TYR A 5 -5.54 7.44 -6.07
N PHE A 6 -6.77 7.87 -5.87
CA PHE A 6 -7.76 7.10 -5.10
C PHE A 6 -8.77 6.45 -6.02
N ILE A 7 -9.04 5.17 -5.76
CA ILE A 7 -10.07 4.40 -6.44
C ILE A 7 -11.02 3.87 -5.39
N TYR A 8 -12.31 4.12 -5.54
CA TYR A 8 -13.29 3.47 -4.68
C TYR A 8 -14.49 3.02 -5.48
N ALA A 9 -14.99 1.84 -5.08
CA ALA A 9 -16.16 1.22 -5.68
C ALA A 9 -16.89 0.46 -4.59
N LYS A 10 -18.20 0.43 -4.72
CA LYS A 10 -19.02 -0.38 -3.83
C LYS A 10 -18.75 -1.84 -4.12
N SER A 11 -18.36 -2.61 -3.13
CA SER A 11 -18.07 -4.04 -3.17
C SER A 11 -17.03 -4.46 -4.21
N GLY A 12 -16.20 -5.36 -3.80
CA GLY A 12 -14.87 -5.62 -4.31
C GLY A 12 -14.67 -6.19 -5.70
N LEU A 13 -15.70 -6.56 -6.43
CA LEU A 13 -15.49 -7.33 -7.67
C LEU A 13 -14.79 -6.52 -8.77
N GLY A 14 -15.23 -5.29 -9.01
CA GLY A 14 -14.61 -4.46 -10.04
C GLY A 14 -13.34 -3.74 -9.60
N LYS A 15 -13.26 -3.42 -8.32
CA LYS A 15 -12.15 -2.63 -7.78
C LYS A 15 -10.83 -3.37 -7.87
N THR A 16 -10.77 -4.60 -7.38
CA THR A 16 -9.55 -5.39 -7.40
C THR A 16 -9.14 -5.72 -8.83
N HIS A 17 -10.12 -6.04 -9.67
CA HIS A 17 -9.84 -6.29 -11.08
C HIS A 17 -9.23 -5.05 -11.74
N LEU A 18 -9.76 -3.88 -11.46
CA LEU A 18 -9.22 -2.63 -12.01
C LEU A 18 -7.81 -2.37 -11.52
N MET A 19 -7.54 -2.64 -10.23
CA MET A 19 -6.19 -2.48 -9.68
C MET A 19 -5.19 -3.37 -10.43
N HIS A 20 -5.54 -4.63 -10.65
CA HIS A 20 -4.66 -5.54 -11.38
C HIS A 20 -4.46 -5.09 -12.82
N ALA A 21 -5.51 -4.59 -13.46
CA ALA A 21 -5.41 -4.10 -14.84
C ALA A 21 -4.46 -2.90 -14.93
N ILE A 22 -4.55 -1.97 -13.99
CA ILE A 22 -3.68 -0.80 -13.95
C ILE A 22 -2.23 -1.25 -13.73
N GLY A 23 -2.00 -2.14 -12.77
CA GLY A 23 -0.67 -2.64 -12.48
C GLY A 23 -0.04 -3.34 -13.69
N ASN A 24 -0.81 -4.19 -14.34
CA ASN A 24 -0.34 -4.88 -15.54
C ASN A 24 -0.02 -3.91 -16.67
N TYR A 25 -0.84 -2.88 -16.82
CA TYR A 25 -0.58 -1.87 -17.84
C TYR A 25 0.75 -1.16 -17.59
N ILE A 26 1.01 -0.76 -16.35
CA ILE A 26 2.23 -0.05 -16.01
C ILE A 26 3.45 -0.93 -16.23
N VAL A 27 3.39 -2.19 -15.78
CA VAL A 27 4.50 -3.13 -15.94
C VAL A 27 4.79 -3.39 -17.42
N THR A 28 3.73 -3.51 -18.24
CA THR A 28 3.86 -3.82 -19.66
C THR A 28 4.41 -2.64 -20.45
N HIS A 29 4.04 -1.41 -20.06
CA HIS A 29 4.34 -0.21 -20.84
C HIS A 29 5.47 0.65 -20.26
N SER A 30 6.15 0.17 -19.22
CA SER A 30 7.24 0.92 -18.61
C SER A 30 8.19 -0.03 -17.90
N ASP A 31 9.35 0.50 -17.49
CA ASP A 31 10.33 -0.26 -16.71
C ASP A 31 10.09 -0.10 -15.21
N LYS A 32 8.97 0.48 -14.82
CA LYS A 32 8.69 0.76 -13.43
C LYS A 32 8.38 -0.49 -12.63
N ARG A 33 8.85 -0.51 -11.40
CA ARG A 33 8.55 -1.59 -10.45
C ARG A 33 7.24 -1.26 -9.75
N VAL A 34 6.29 -2.19 -9.83
CA VAL A 34 4.97 -2.02 -9.24
C VAL A 34 4.80 -3.07 -8.15
N LEU A 35 4.39 -2.62 -6.97
CA LEU A 35 4.01 -3.53 -5.90
C LEU A 35 2.52 -3.35 -5.63
N TYR A 36 1.76 -4.43 -5.80
CA TYR A 36 0.35 -4.49 -5.41
C TYR A 36 0.24 -5.28 -4.11
N ILE A 37 -0.47 -4.72 -3.15
CA ILE A 37 -0.68 -5.40 -1.87
C ILE A 37 -2.01 -4.95 -1.26
N SER A 38 -2.66 -5.86 -0.53
CA SER A 38 -3.81 -5.46 0.28
C SER A 38 -3.31 -4.88 1.60
N SER A 39 -4.11 -3.98 2.18
CA SER A 39 -3.73 -3.42 3.48
C SER A 39 -3.71 -4.49 4.57
N GLU A 40 -4.55 -5.53 4.44
CA GLU A 40 -4.50 -6.66 5.38
C GLU A 40 -3.14 -7.36 5.34
N GLN A 41 -2.60 -7.58 4.15
CA GLN A 41 -1.28 -8.20 4.01
C GLN A 41 -0.20 -7.30 4.59
N PHE A 42 -0.29 -5.99 4.36
CA PHE A 42 0.64 -5.03 4.94
C PHE A 42 0.61 -5.09 6.47
N ILE A 43 -0.60 -5.12 7.04
CA ILE A 43 -0.78 -5.21 8.49
C ILE A 43 -0.16 -6.51 9.02
N ASN A 44 -0.48 -7.63 8.39
CA ASN A 44 0.01 -8.94 8.83
C ASN A 44 1.52 -9.02 8.77
N ASP A 45 2.13 -8.52 7.71
CA ASP A 45 3.58 -8.50 7.57
C ASP A 45 4.24 -7.67 8.67
N TYR A 46 3.69 -6.49 8.93
CA TYR A 46 4.26 -5.61 9.94
C TYR A 46 4.11 -6.19 11.35
N VAL A 47 2.91 -6.67 11.69
CA VAL A 47 2.65 -7.24 13.01
C VAL A 47 3.52 -8.47 13.24
N SER A 48 3.70 -9.30 12.24
CA SER A 48 4.57 -10.47 12.33
C SER A 48 6.00 -10.08 12.70
N ILE A 49 6.51 -9.00 12.13
CA ILE A 49 7.87 -8.55 12.38
C ILE A 49 8.01 -7.98 13.78
N VAL A 50 7.09 -7.09 14.20
CA VAL A 50 7.22 -6.43 15.50
C VAL A 50 6.92 -7.35 16.67
N ASN A 51 6.14 -8.41 16.45
CA ASN A 51 5.82 -9.39 17.49
C ASN A 51 6.78 -10.57 17.50
N SER A 52 7.74 -10.59 16.61
CA SER A 52 8.75 -11.64 16.57
C SER A 52 9.61 -11.60 17.82
N LYS A 53 9.90 -12.77 18.40
CA LYS A 53 10.79 -12.88 19.55
C LYS A 53 12.21 -12.43 19.22
N ASN A 54 12.59 -12.56 17.95
CA ASN A 54 13.88 -12.14 17.45
C ASN A 54 13.81 -10.73 16.86
N ASN A 55 13.08 -9.85 17.49
CA ASN A 55 12.84 -8.49 17.02
C ASN A 55 14.10 -7.90 16.40
N ASN A 56 14.36 -8.25 15.15
CA ASN A 56 15.61 -7.94 14.47
C ASN A 56 15.39 -6.72 13.58
N VAL A 57 16.23 -5.74 13.78
CA VAL A 57 16.22 -4.51 12.98
C VAL A 57 16.32 -4.85 11.49
N SER A 58 17.07 -5.91 11.14
CA SER A 58 17.23 -6.33 9.74
C SER A 58 15.90 -6.71 9.08
N TYR A 59 15.00 -7.36 9.81
CA TYR A 59 13.70 -7.73 9.24
C TYR A 59 12.84 -6.49 8.99
N LEU A 60 12.89 -5.54 9.91
CA LEU A 60 12.13 -4.31 9.75
C LEU A 60 12.69 -3.47 8.60
N GLU A 61 13.99 -3.42 8.46
CA GLU A 61 14.62 -2.71 7.33
C GLU A 61 14.26 -3.37 6.01
N ALA A 62 14.27 -4.71 5.94
CA ALA A 62 13.87 -5.42 4.73
C ALA A 62 12.40 -5.16 4.40
N PHE A 63 11.54 -5.13 5.41
CA PHE A 63 10.12 -4.78 5.23
C PHE A 63 9.98 -3.39 4.63
N ARG A 64 10.67 -2.41 5.21
CA ARG A 64 10.59 -1.03 4.73
C ARG A 64 11.12 -0.89 3.32
N LYS A 65 12.23 -1.57 3.02
CA LYS A 65 12.80 -1.54 1.68
C LYS A 65 11.82 -2.11 0.64
N LYS A 66 11.16 -3.21 0.97
CA LYS A 66 10.19 -3.83 0.07
C LYS A 66 9.12 -2.84 -0.39
N TYR A 67 8.62 -2.01 0.53
CA TYR A 67 7.54 -1.08 0.21
C TYR A 67 8.00 0.28 -0.27
N ARG A 68 9.25 0.66 -0.01
CA ARG A 68 9.74 1.99 -0.34
C ARG A 68 10.63 2.05 -1.59
N ASP A 69 11.13 0.90 -2.05
CA ASP A 69 12.00 0.83 -3.22
C ASP A 69 11.24 0.61 -4.53
N VAL A 70 9.93 0.73 -4.50
CA VAL A 70 9.12 0.56 -5.72
C VAL A 70 8.87 1.91 -6.37
N ASP A 71 8.52 1.88 -7.65
CA ASP A 71 8.16 3.09 -8.38
C ASP A 71 6.68 3.38 -8.27
N VAL A 72 5.86 2.33 -8.09
CA VAL A 72 4.42 2.45 -7.92
C VAL A 72 4.00 1.51 -6.80
N LEU A 73 3.33 2.05 -5.79
CA LEU A 73 2.74 1.26 -4.72
C LEU A 73 1.22 1.28 -4.87
N MET A 74 0.63 0.10 -4.97
CA MET A 74 -0.82 -0.05 -5.07
C MET A 74 -1.33 -0.75 -3.82
N ILE A 75 -2.13 -0.03 -3.02
CA ILE A 75 -2.72 -0.56 -1.79
C ILE A 75 -4.21 -0.75 -2.00
N ASP A 76 -4.67 -1.98 -1.82
CA ASP A 76 -6.08 -2.32 -1.92
C ASP A 76 -6.69 -2.43 -0.51
N ASP A 77 -7.98 -2.12 -0.41
CA ASP A 77 -8.75 -2.26 0.82
C ASP A 77 -8.17 -1.44 1.97
N ILE A 78 -7.88 -0.19 1.70
CA ILE A 78 -7.24 0.71 2.68
C ILE A 78 -8.06 0.86 3.97
N GLN A 79 -9.35 0.59 3.92
CA GLN A 79 -10.23 0.75 5.08
C GLN A 79 -9.80 -0.12 6.26
N PHE A 80 -9.09 -1.21 6.03
CA PHE A 80 -8.63 -2.07 7.13
C PHE A 80 -7.56 -1.42 7.99
N LEU A 81 -6.86 -0.41 7.46
CA LEU A 81 -5.84 0.30 8.25
C LEU A 81 -6.46 1.18 9.33
N GLU A 82 -7.72 1.53 9.20
CA GLU A 82 -8.39 2.42 10.14
C GLU A 82 -8.33 1.90 11.58
N LYS A 83 -8.37 0.58 11.77
CA LYS A 83 -8.38 -0.04 13.09
C LYS A 83 -7.01 -0.55 13.55
N ALA A 84 -5.98 -0.31 12.76
CA ALA A 84 -4.63 -0.84 13.03
C ALA A 84 -3.68 0.30 13.35
N ASN A 85 -3.80 0.87 14.55
CA ASN A 85 -3.15 2.13 14.92
C ASN A 85 -1.64 2.16 14.67
N LYS A 86 -0.90 1.15 15.14
CA LYS A 86 0.56 1.12 14.98
C LYS A 86 0.97 0.92 13.52
N THR A 87 0.25 0.03 12.83
CA THR A 87 0.51 -0.24 11.43
C THR A 87 0.16 0.98 10.58
N GLN A 88 -0.85 1.72 10.98
CA GLN A 88 -1.24 2.94 10.30
C GLN A 88 -0.10 3.97 10.32
N MET A 89 0.63 4.09 11.44
CA MET A 89 1.80 4.96 11.52
C MET A 89 2.91 4.50 10.57
N GLU A 90 3.16 3.20 10.52
CA GLU A 90 4.16 2.66 9.61
C GLU A 90 3.75 2.91 8.15
N PHE A 91 2.48 2.74 7.83
CA PHE A 91 1.98 3.05 6.50
C PHE A 91 2.15 4.52 6.17
N THR A 92 1.84 5.41 7.11
CA THR A 92 2.00 6.85 6.92
C THR A 92 3.46 7.20 6.59
N ASN A 93 4.40 6.59 7.31
CA ASN A 93 5.82 6.81 7.05
C ASN A 93 6.22 6.32 5.65
N THR A 94 5.71 5.16 5.25
CA THR A 94 5.94 4.62 3.91
C THR A 94 5.36 5.55 2.85
N PHE A 95 4.13 6.00 3.07
CA PHE A 95 3.45 6.93 2.17
C PHE A 95 4.28 8.21 2.00
N ASN A 96 4.72 8.80 3.10
CA ASN A 96 5.47 10.04 3.05
C ASN A 96 6.81 9.85 2.33
N THR A 97 7.48 8.73 2.54
CA THR A 97 8.74 8.44 1.86
C THR A 97 8.52 8.36 0.35
N LEU A 98 7.50 7.63 -0.08
CA LEU A 98 7.21 7.49 -1.50
C LEU A 98 6.78 8.82 -2.12
N TYR A 99 5.92 9.54 -1.42
CA TYR A 99 5.43 10.84 -1.90
C TYR A 99 6.58 11.83 -2.07
N ASN A 100 7.47 11.90 -1.09
CA ASN A 100 8.61 12.82 -1.13
C ASN A 100 9.63 12.46 -2.20
N ASN A 101 9.68 11.19 -2.60
CA ASN A 101 10.56 10.73 -3.68
C ASN A 101 9.86 10.70 -5.03
N GLU A 102 8.69 11.33 -5.12
CA GLU A 102 7.92 11.44 -6.36
C GLU A 102 7.50 10.10 -6.95
N LYS A 103 7.31 9.10 -6.09
CA LYS A 103 6.79 7.80 -6.51
C LYS A 103 5.28 7.83 -6.56
N GLN A 104 4.69 7.04 -7.45
CA GLN A 104 3.25 6.99 -7.61
C GLN A 104 2.61 6.09 -6.56
N ILE A 105 1.54 6.56 -5.93
CA ILE A 105 0.78 5.80 -4.96
C ILE A 105 -0.66 5.70 -5.46
N ILE A 106 -1.19 4.47 -5.49
CA ILE A 106 -2.57 4.21 -5.89
C ILE A 106 -3.24 3.49 -4.73
N ILE A 107 -4.33 4.06 -4.24
CA ILE A 107 -5.04 3.56 -3.07
C ILE A 107 -6.46 3.22 -3.46
N ALA A 108 -6.90 2.02 -3.11
CA ALA A 108 -8.26 1.59 -3.38
C ALA A 108 -9.00 1.29 -2.09
N SER A 109 -10.29 1.57 -2.09
CA SER A 109 -11.16 1.35 -0.96
C SER A 109 -12.55 0.97 -1.47
N ASP A 110 -13.29 0.21 -0.67
CA ASP A 110 -14.70 -0.08 -0.98
C ASP A 110 -15.66 0.94 -0.38
N THR A 111 -15.14 1.95 0.32
CA THR A 111 -15.95 3.03 0.89
C THR A 111 -15.48 4.37 0.36
N SER A 112 -16.34 5.38 0.48
CA SER A 112 -15.97 6.74 0.08
C SER A 112 -14.85 7.26 0.98
N ILE A 113 -13.94 8.06 0.41
CA ILE A 113 -12.86 8.67 1.17
C ILE A 113 -13.38 9.50 2.34
N ASN A 114 -14.59 10.03 2.24
CA ASN A 114 -15.20 10.82 3.32
C ASN A 114 -15.46 9.98 4.57
N ASP A 115 -15.50 8.68 4.45
CA ASP A 115 -15.74 7.78 5.59
C ASP A 115 -14.49 7.56 6.42
N TYR A 116 -13.35 8.11 6.02
CA TYR A 116 -12.07 7.94 6.72
C TYR A 116 -11.70 9.10 7.62
N LYS A 117 -12.59 10.00 7.80
CA LYS A 117 -12.32 11.15 8.67
C LYS A 117 -12.50 10.83 10.14
#